data_fbfa35e07bb16fac1889f600723ea828
#
_entry.id   fbfa35e07bb16fac1889f600723ea828
#
_cell.length_a   1.000
_cell.length_b   1.000
_cell.length_c   1.000
_cell.angle_alpha   90.00
_cell.angle_beta   90.00
_cell.angle_gamma   90.00
#
_symmetry.space_group_name_H-M   'P 1'
#
loop_
_entity.id
_entity.type
_entity.pdbx_description
1 polymer ?
#
loop_
_entity_poly.entity_id
_entity_poly.type
_entity_poly.pdbx_seq_one_letter_code
_entity_poly.pdbx_strand_id
1 'polypeptide(L)'
;YLSFRDEATFSFLATDDRSFGEDQVVTIGNTRLLRFAILYGANASGKSNLLQALEFLRKFWLDDLITPNRATGATPFLLDQETMNEPSRFELTFFVGEVCYRYTLSLDNKRVYEETLHYYPGEEDNEVMLLHRIFQDNRSVITFGDMVQVSPAALEELTIKCLPSLSFFTARSMVNMSLPLIDDVYNWIQDQVGLTIPPEVDQVYFNANLIAAKDPEVRDFLSAFMRRADFNITGIHVETETMEMTDEIRNYVRQSANFPDRAKRAVMRQQTLDRHNVYFEHTVKNKYGTEIYELPHELQSNGTNRLYGVEAAIYDTEKRNGFLAIDEIESSLHPELVRLILDQ
;
A
#
# COMPACT_ATOMS: atom_id res chain seq x y z
N TYR A 1 -5.77 10.96 15.26
CA TYR A 1 -5.90 9.62 14.69
C TYR A 1 -4.99 8.64 15.44
N LEU A 2 -5.50 7.49 15.86
CA LEU A 2 -4.77 6.46 16.62
C LEU A 2 -3.97 7.05 17.81
N SER A 3 -2.64 7.01 17.78
CA SER A 3 -1.77 7.56 18.82
C SER A 3 -1.43 9.04 18.63
N PHE A 4 -1.84 9.66 17.54
CA PHE A 4 -1.57 11.07 17.24
C PHE A 4 -2.70 11.95 17.78
N ARG A 5 -2.42 12.65 18.91
CA ARG A 5 -3.29 13.68 19.46
C ARG A 5 -3.06 15.00 18.72
N ASP A 6 -1.81 15.38 18.66
CA ASP A 6 -1.37 16.61 18.02
C ASP A 6 -0.92 16.33 16.57
N GLU A 7 -0.69 17.36 15.81
CA GLU A 7 -0.15 17.24 14.45
C GLU A 7 1.23 16.60 14.48
N ALA A 8 1.41 15.61 13.59
CA ALA A 8 2.70 14.97 13.36
C ALA A 8 3.00 15.01 11.86
N THR A 9 4.14 15.57 11.49
CA THR A 9 4.60 15.68 10.11
C THR A 9 5.73 14.70 9.84
N PHE A 10 5.59 13.97 8.72
CA PHE A 10 6.62 13.13 8.16
C PHE A 10 6.90 13.56 6.72
N SER A 11 8.17 13.71 6.35
CA SER A 11 8.56 14.29 5.07
C SER A 11 9.69 13.51 4.41
N PHE A 12 9.57 13.32 3.09
CA PHE A 12 10.62 12.82 2.22
C PHE A 12 11.44 13.93 1.56
N LEU A 13 11.21 15.20 1.89
CA LEU A 13 12.02 16.29 1.34
C LEU A 13 13.48 16.10 1.78
N ALA A 14 14.39 16.04 0.79
CA ALA A 14 15.81 15.95 1.06
C ALA A 14 16.34 17.30 1.52
N THR A 15 17.25 17.28 2.49
CA THR A 15 17.99 18.47 2.92
C THR A 15 19.08 18.86 1.90
N ASP A 16 19.75 19.97 2.14
CA ASP A 16 20.91 20.39 1.33
C ASP A 16 22.18 19.58 1.63
N ASP A 17 22.14 18.66 2.60
CA ASP A 17 23.25 17.79 2.91
C ASP A 17 23.47 16.77 1.78
N ARG A 18 24.67 16.76 1.22
CA ARG A 18 25.10 15.88 0.15
C ARG A 18 26.16 14.87 0.58
N SER A 19 26.39 14.71 1.88
CA SER A 19 27.43 13.85 2.44
C SER A 19 27.27 12.38 2.08
N PHE A 20 26.03 11.94 1.82
CA PHE A 20 25.70 10.53 1.55
C PHE A 20 25.50 10.21 0.04
N GLY A 21 25.84 11.15 -0.84
CA GLY A 21 25.67 11.00 -2.29
C GLY A 21 24.28 11.35 -2.80
N GLU A 22 24.13 11.40 -4.11
CA GLU A 22 22.85 11.76 -4.77
C GLU A 22 22.03 10.52 -5.16
N ASP A 23 22.56 9.31 -4.98
CA ASP A 23 21.88 8.06 -5.38
C ASP A 23 20.59 7.80 -4.58
N GLN A 24 20.53 8.35 -3.36
CA GLN A 24 19.37 8.24 -2.46
C GLN A 24 18.34 9.35 -2.65
N VAL A 25 18.52 10.20 -3.66
CA VAL A 25 17.66 11.35 -3.92
C VAL A 25 17.11 11.26 -5.35
N VAL A 26 15.83 11.54 -5.49
CA VAL A 26 15.19 11.79 -6.78
C VAL A 26 14.81 13.26 -6.87
N THR A 27 15.03 13.88 -8.03
CA THR A 27 14.67 15.28 -8.25
C THR A 27 13.52 15.35 -9.24
N ILE A 28 12.45 16.03 -8.87
CA ILE A 28 11.28 16.31 -9.72
C ILE A 28 11.12 17.83 -9.76
N GLY A 29 11.35 18.43 -10.93
CA GLY A 29 11.47 19.89 -11.05
C GLY A 29 12.56 20.41 -10.12
N ASN A 30 12.22 21.30 -9.20
CA ASN A 30 13.11 21.85 -8.18
C ASN A 30 13.04 21.10 -6.82
N THR A 31 12.17 20.09 -6.72
CA THR A 31 11.96 19.36 -5.46
C THR A 31 12.88 18.14 -5.39
N ARG A 32 13.65 18.04 -4.33
CA ARG A 32 14.52 16.90 -4.03
C ARG A 32 13.83 16.02 -2.98
N LEU A 33 13.66 14.74 -3.31
CA LEU A 33 12.98 13.77 -2.45
C LEU A 33 13.90 12.59 -2.13
N LEU A 34 13.85 12.12 -0.90
CA LEU A 34 14.51 10.89 -0.47
C LEU A 34 13.82 9.68 -1.10
N ARG A 35 14.60 8.73 -1.59
CA ARG A 35 14.07 7.45 -2.11
C ARG A 35 13.56 6.55 -1.02
N PHE A 36 14.15 6.62 0.18
CA PHE A 36 13.69 5.87 1.33
C PHE A 36 13.90 6.65 2.63
N ALA A 37 13.20 6.23 3.68
CA ALA A 37 13.37 6.74 5.02
C ALA A 37 13.22 5.61 6.04
N ILE A 38 13.99 5.66 7.12
CA ILE A 38 13.94 4.71 8.22
C ILE A 38 13.37 5.43 9.45
N LEU A 39 12.30 4.86 10.00
CA LEU A 39 11.70 5.30 11.25
C LEU A 39 12.14 4.38 12.38
N TYR A 40 12.83 4.94 13.37
CA TYR A 40 13.19 4.20 14.57
C TYR A 40 12.84 5.00 15.83
N GLY A 41 12.69 4.30 16.94
CA GLY A 41 12.32 4.89 18.22
C GLY A 41 11.84 3.85 19.22
N ALA A 42 11.56 4.28 20.43
CA ALA A 42 11.07 3.41 21.50
C ALA A 42 9.77 2.69 21.13
N ASN A 43 9.48 1.57 21.80
CA ASN A 43 8.18 0.92 21.69
C ASN A 43 7.07 1.89 22.09
N ALA A 44 5.91 1.77 21.47
CA ALA A 44 4.77 2.67 21.67
C ALA A 44 5.00 4.16 21.29
N SER A 45 6.04 4.49 20.51
CA SER A 45 6.28 5.86 20.04
C SER A 45 5.43 6.27 18.82
N GLY A 46 4.58 5.37 18.29
CA GLY A 46 3.69 5.67 17.18
C GLY A 46 4.21 5.30 15.78
N LYS A 47 5.37 4.64 15.65
CA LYS A 47 5.96 4.24 14.35
C LYS A 47 4.95 3.47 13.47
N SER A 48 4.42 2.36 13.99
CA SER A 48 3.44 1.54 13.27
C SER A 48 2.14 2.31 12.99
N ASN A 49 1.75 3.24 13.88
CA ASN A 49 0.55 4.04 13.67
C ASN A 49 0.70 5.06 12.53
N LEU A 50 1.92 5.52 12.22
CA LEU A 50 2.17 6.32 11.02
C LEU A 50 1.95 5.48 9.75
N LEU A 51 2.48 4.27 9.72
CA LEU A 51 2.28 3.35 8.59
C LEU A 51 0.79 2.97 8.45
N GLN A 52 0.10 2.74 9.57
CA GLN A 52 -1.35 2.50 9.58
C GLN A 52 -2.16 3.71 9.08
N ALA A 53 -1.68 4.95 9.30
CA ALA A 53 -2.33 6.14 8.76
C ALA A 53 -2.25 6.19 7.22
N LEU A 54 -1.08 5.87 6.64
CA LEU A 54 -0.92 5.76 5.19
C LEU A 54 -1.77 4.62 4.60
N GLU A 55 -1.76 3.46 5.25
CA GLU A 55 -2.58 2.33 4.83
C GLU A 55 -4.08 2.62 4.95
N PHE A 56 -4.49 3.34 5.99
CA PHE A 56 -5.87 3.81 6.14
C PHE A 56 -6.28 4.68 4.95
N LEU A 57 -5.48 5.69 4.57
CA LEU A 57 -5.77 6.55 3.43
C LEU A 57 -5.92 5.73 2.15
N ARG A 58 -4.95 4.84 1.87
CA ARG A 58 -5.01 3.98 0.69
C ARG A 58 -6.28 3.12 0.66
N LYS A 59 -6.60 2.45 1.76
CA LYS A 59 -7.81 1.63 1.88
C LYS A 59 -9.07 2.47 1.73
N PHE A 60 -9.10 3.66 2.32
CA PHE A 60 -10.23 4.58 2.26
C PHE A 60 -10.50 5.08 0.84
N TRP A 61 -9.46 5.35 0.06
CA TRP A 61 -9.58 5.79 -1.33
C TRP A 61 -10.03 4.68 -2.28
N LEU A 62 -9.59 3.44 -2.04
CA LEU A 62 -9.84 2.29 -2.91
C LEU A 62 -10.97 1.38 -2.42
N ASP A 63 -11.70 1.81 -1.41
CA ASP A 63 -12.81 1.01 -0.87
C ASP A 63 -13.92 0.85 -1.90
N ASP A 64 -14.36 -0.38 -2.11
CA ASP A 64 -15.44 -0.74 -3.04
C ASP A 64 -16.64 -1.34 -2.31
N LEU A 65 -16.62 -1.37 -0.97
CA LEU A 65 -17.76 -1.79 -0.13
C LEU A 65 -18.74 -0.66 0.08
N ILE A 66 -19.73 -0.62 -0.77
CA ILE A 66 -20.80 0.37 -0.69
C ILE A 66 -21.95 -0.21 0.11
N THR A 67 -21.96 0.07 1.40
CA THR A 67 -23.10 -0.25 2.25
C THR A 67 -23.58 1.03 2.94
N PRO A 68 -24.89 1.33 2.90
CA PRO A 68 -25.45 2.41 3.69
C PRO A 68 -25.08 2.25 5.17
N ASN A 69 -24.74 3.35 5.82
CA ASN A 69 -24.38 3.37 7.26
C ASN A 69 -23.08 2.65 7.64
N ARG A 70 -22.21 2.35 6.69
CA ARG A 70 -20.86 1.86 6.99
C ARG A 70 -20.06 2.93 7.72
N ALA A 71 -19.23 2.51 8.67
CA ALA A 71 -18.24 3.39 9.30
C ALA A 71 -17.09 3.71 8.32
N THR A 72 -16.47 4.88 8.46
CA THR A 72 -15.28 5.27 7.68
C THR A 72 -14.06 4.41 8.01
N GLY A 73 -14.02 3.79 9.18
CA GLY A 73 -12.87 3.07 9.71
C GLY A 73 -11.85 3.96 10.43
N ALA A 74 -12.07 5.28 10.48
CA ALA A 74 -11.19 6.17 11.22
C ALA A 74 -11.36 5.97 12.74
N THR A 75 -10.22 5.79 13.42
CA THR A 75 -10.17 5.69 14.88
C THR A 75 -9.53 6.95 15.43
N PRO A 76 -10.25 7.79 16.21
CA PRO A 76 -9.68 8.99 16.79
C PRO A 76 -8.64 8.66 17.87
N PHE A 77 -7.94 9.68 18.38
CA PHE A 77 -7.12 9.52 19.58
C PHE A 77 -8.03 9.29 20.79
N LEU A 78 -7.87 8.15 21.46
CA LEU A 78 -8.80 7.68 22.50
C LEU A 78 -8.41 8.03 23.94
N LEU A 79 -7.23 8.63 24.13
CA LEU A 79 -6.68 8.90 25.47
C LEU A 79 -6.97 10.33 25.97
N ASP A 80 -7.88 11.03 25.29
CA ASP A 80 -8.31 12.38 25.65
C ASP A 80 -9.79 12.55 25.31
N GLN A 81 -10.58 13.03 26.29
CA GLN A 81 -12.03 13.18 26.15
C GLN A 81 -12.46 14.22 25.09
N GLU A 82 -11.63 15.24 24.87
CA GLU A 82 -11.92 16.28 23.87
C GLU A 82 -11.70 15.73 22.47
N THR A 83 -10.54 15.15 22.21
CA THR A 83 -10.17 14.67 20.87
C THR A 83 -10.92 13.44 20.40
N MET A 84 -11.52 12.64 21.31
CA MET A 84 -12.38 11.51 20.94
C MET A 84 -13.59 11.92 20.09
N ASN A 85 -14.03 13.16 20.22
CA ASN A 85 -15.22 13.70 19.52
C ASN A 85 -14.86 14.63 18.37
N GLU A 86 -13.57 14.88 18.16
CA GLU A 86 -13.10 15.71 17.06
C GLU A 86 -12.79 14.87 15.82
N PRO A 87 -12.95 15.46 14.61
CA PRO A 87 -12.53 14.80 13.39
C PRO A 87 -11.03 14.54 13.36
N SER A 88 -10.65 13.36 12.89
CA SER A 88 -9.27 13.09 12.48
C SER A 88 -8.96 13.85 11.19
N ARG A 89 -7.74 14.41 11.08
CA ARG A 89 -7.29 15.16 9.92
C ARG A 89 -6.07 14.51 9.32
N PHE A 90 -6.04 14.48 7.98
CA PHE A 90 -4.93 13.98 7.19
C PHE A 90 -4.60 15.00 6.10
N GLU A 91 -3.32 15.19 5.89
CA GLU A 91 -2.80 15.94 4.74
C GLU A 91 -1.69 15.12 4.09
N LEU A 92 -1.70 15.02 2.77
CA LEU A 92 -0.69 14.31 2.01
C LEU A 92 -0.31 15.14 0.79
N THR A 93 0.98 15.50 0.68
CA THR A 93 1.56 16.10 -0.51
C THR A 93 2.40 15.05 -1.22
N PHE A 94 2.16 14.84 -2.53
CA PHE A 94 2.77 13.76 -3.30
C PHE A 94 2.87 14.12 -4.78
N PHE A 95 3.70 13.37 -5.49
CA PHE A 95 3.86 13.53 -6.93
C PHE A 95 3.21 12.35 -7.68
N VAL A 96 2.52 12.66 -8.78
CA VAL A 96 2.12 11.70 -9.79
C VAL A 96 2.80 12.11 -11.10
N GLY A 97 3.81 11.34 -11.52
CA GLY A 97 4.75 11.79 -12.53
C GLY A 97 5.47 13.06 -12.07
N GLU A 98 5.37 14.13 -12.83
CA GLU A 98 6.00 15.43 -12.53
C GLU A 98 5.05 16.41 -11.83
N VAL A 99 3.78 16.04 -11.66
CA VAL A 99 2.75 16.92 -11.07
C VAL A 99 2.66 16.71 -9.58
N CYS A 100 2.81 17.79 -8.81
CA CYS A 100 2.62 17.80 -7.37
C CYS A 100 1.13 17.96 -7.04
N TYR A 101 0.64 17.14 -6.10
CA TYR A 101 -0.73 17.20 -5.57
C TYR A 101 -0.71 17.37 -4.07
N ARG A 102 -1.75 18.03 -3.54
CA ARG A 102 -2.07 18.06 -2.11
C ARG A 102 -3.48 17.57 -1.88
N TYR A 103 -3.61 16.57 -1.07
CA TYR A 103 -4.88 16.00 -0.62
C TYR A 103 -5.08 16.27 0.85
N THR A 104 -6.26 16.75 1.24
CA THR A 104 -6.66 16.89 2.65
C THR A 104 -7.95 16.16 2.92
N LEU A 105 -8.07 15.62 4.13
CA LEU A 105 -9.22 14.85 4.58
C LEU A 105 -9.50 15.13 6.05
N SER A 106 -10.76 15.48 6.35
CA SER A 106 -11.28 15.60 7.71
C SER A 106 -12.49 14.69 7.88
N LEU A 107 -12.42 13.72 8.80
CA LEU A 107 -13.46 12.72 9.00
C LEU A 107 -13.50 12.22 10.44
N ASP A 108 -14.65 11.66 10.82
CA ASP A 108 -14.80 10.83 12.00
C ASP A 108 -15.17 9.38 11.60
N ASN A 109 -15.52 8.56 12.55
CA ASN A 109 -15.95 7.18 12.26
C ASN A 109 -17.27 7.10 11.46
N LYS A 110 -18.05 8.17 11.38
CA LYS A 110 -19.37 8.18 10.73
C LYS A 110 -19.35 8.80 9.36
N ARG A 111 -18.51 9.84 9.15
CA ARG A 111 -18.57 10.65 7.94
C ARG A 111 -17.30 11.42 7.65
N VAL A 112 -17.17 11.78 6.40
CA VAL A 112 -16.25 12.82 5.93
C VAL A 112 -16.90 14.18 6.13
N TYR A 113 -16.20 15.10 6.77
CA TYR A 113 -16.62 16.51 6.92
C TYR A 113 -16.13 17.34 5.75
N GLU A 114 -14.88 17.12 5.37
CA GLU A 114 -14.23 17.83 4.28
C GLU A 114 -13.20 16.94 3.59
N GLU A 115 -13.11 17.03 2.28
CA GLU A 115 -12.14 16.32 1.44
C GLU A 115 -11.76 17.25 0.28
N THR A 116 -10.47 17.51 0.10
CA THR A 116 -9.98 18.37 -0.97
C THR A 116 -8.86 17.72 -1.75
N LEU A 117 -8.77 18.08 -3.03
CA LEU A 117 -7.64 17.75 -3.88
C LEU A 117 -7.22 18.99 -4.64
N HIS A 118 -5.96 19.34 -4.53
CA HIS A 118 -5.33 20.43 -5.25
C HIS A 118 -4.12 19.91 -6.03
N TYR A 119 -3.69 20.66 -7.03
CA TYR A 119 -2.43 20.40 -7.72
C TYR A 119 -1.65 21.71 -7.93
N TYR A 120 -0.37 21.56 -8.18
CA TYR A 120 0.55 22.65 -8.46
C TYR A 120 0.99 22.55 -9.92
N PRO A 121 0.50 23.46 -10.81
CA PRO A 121 0.76 23.37 -12.26
C PRO A 121 2.18 23.78 -12.69
N GLY A 122 3.03 24.23 -11.78
CA GLY A 122 4.36 24.73 -12.07
C GLY A 122 5.21 24.92 -10.83
N GLU A 123 6.36 25.59 -10.98
CA GLU A 123 7.32 25.83 -9.91
C GLU A 123 6.90 26.90 -8.91
N GLU A 124 5.84 27.68 -9.22
CA GLU A 124 5.29 28.68 -8.31
C GLU A 124 4.29 28.00 -7.35
N ASP A 125 4.21 28.51 -6.11
CA ASP A 125 3.29 28.04 -5.05
C ASP A 125 1.80 28.30 -5.38
N ASN A 126 1.44 28.32 -6.65
CA ASN A 126 0.09 28.52 -7.12
C ASN A 126 -0.71 27.23 -7.07
N GLU A 127 -1.36 27.02 -5.94
CA GLU A 127 -2.25 25.91 -5.72
C GLU A 127 -3.56 26.08 -6.50
N VAL A 128 -3.93 25.09 -7.29
CA VAL A 128 -5.17 25.05 -8.06
C VAL A 128 -6.07 23.93 -7.54
N MET A 129 -7.28 24.32 -7.13
CA MET A 129 -8.28 23.37 -6.66
C MET A 129 -8.77 22.49 -7.81
N LEU A 130 -8.79 21.18 -7.61
CA LEU A 130 -9.45 20.20 -8.48
C LEU A 130 -10.79 19.76 -7.91
N LEU A 131 -10.82 19.51 -6.60
CA LEU A 131 -11.96 18.96 -5.89
C LEU A 131 -12.09 19.60 -4.51
N HIS A 132 -13.30 19.97 -4.14
CA HIS A 132 -13.69 20.29 -2.78
C HIS A 132 -15.02 19.63 -2.47
N ARG A 133 -15.02 18.80 -1.46
CA ARG A 133 -16.22 18.14 -0.93
C ARG A 133 -16.42 18.51 0.51
N ILE A 134 -17.62 18.90 0.86
CA ILE A 134 -18.05 19.15 2.24
C ILE A 134 -19.30 18.35 2.57
N PHE A 135 -19.52 18.10 3.85
CA PHE A 135 -20.77 17.53 4.35
C PHE A 135 -21.65 18.62 4.89
N GLN A 136 -22.75 18.89 4.22
CA GLN A 136 -23.70 19.94 4.57
C GLN A 136 -25.14 19.45 4.35
N ASP A 137 -26.07 19.84 5.22
CA ASP A 137 -27.50 19.48 5.12
C ASP A 137 -27.72 17.96 4.95
N ASN A 138 -26.96 17.18 5.71
CA ASN A 138 -26.99 15.70 5.73
C ASN A 138 -26.63 15.02 4.40
N ARG A 139 -25.88 15.68 3.53
CA ARG A 139 -25.40 15.15 2.25
C ARG A 139 -23.99 15.66 1.92
N SER A 140 -23.32 14.95 1.01
CA SER A 140 -22.10 15.46 0.40
C SER A 140 -22.44 16.54 -0.62
N VAL A 141 -21.73 17.67 -0.58
CA VAL A 141 -21.74 18.72 -1.60
C VAL A 141 -20.37 18.74 -2.25
N ILE A 142 -20.34 18.58 -3.58
CA ILE A 142 -19.10 18.47 -4.36
C ILE A 142 -18.99 19.71 -5.24
N THR A 143 -17.82 20.34 -5.19
CA THR A 143 -17.44 21.47 -6.05
C THR A 143 -16.14 21.13 -6.76
N PHE A 144 -16.09 21.39 -8.06
CA PHE A 144 -14.86 21.24 -8.85
C PHE A 144 -14.26 22.61 -9.16
N GLY A 145 -12.95 22.64 -9.28
CA GLY A 145 -12.22 23.82 -9.77
C GLY A 145 -12.45 24.06 -11.26
N ASP A 146 -12.12 25.27 -11.71
CA ASP A 146 -12.37 25.71 -13.09
C ASP A 146 -11.74 24.83 -14.18
N MET A 147 -10.68 24.10 -13.83
CA MET A 147 -9.98 23.18 -14.74
C MET A 147 -10.71 21.84 -14.92
N VAL A 148 -11.69 21.52 -14.09
CA VAL A 148 -12.40 20.24 -14.08
C VAL A 148 -13.79 20.40 -14.63
N GLN A 149 -14.01 19.92 -15.84
CA GLN A 149 -15.32 20.03 -16.49
C GLN A 149 -16.19 18.80 -16.19
N VAL A 150 -17.33 19.04 -15.55
CA VAL A 150 -18.29 18.00 -15.18
C VAL A 150 -19.67 18.42 -15.64
N SER A 151 -20.38 17.53 -16.33
CA SER A 151 -21.77 17.80 -16.69
C SER A 151 -22.68 17.81 -15.46
N PRO A 152 -23.78 18.58 -15.45
CA PRO A 152 -24.71 18.59 -14.31
C PRO A 152 -25.22 17.21 -13.93
N ALA A 153 -25.52 16.35 -14.92
CA ALA A 153 -25.97 14.97 -14.68
C ALA A 153 -24.90 14.11 -13.99
N ALA A 154 -23.64 14.23 -14.41
CA ALA A 154 -22.54 13.50 -13.79
C ALA A 154 -22.24 14.00 -12.37
N LEU A 155 -22.35 15.31 -12.12
CA LEU A 155 -22.21 15.87 -10.78
C LEU A 155 -23.33 15.39 -9.85
N GLU A 156 -24.56 15.31 -10.33
CA GLU A 156 -25.69 14.76 -9.56
C GLU A 156 -25.45 13.30 -9.23
N GLU A 157 -25.04 12.49 -10.18
CA GLU A 157 -24.73 11.07 -9.97
C GLU A 157 -23.59 10.87 -8.96
N LEU A 158 -22.49 11.64 -9.08
CA LEU A 158 -21.41 11.64 -8.11
C LEU A 158 -21.89 12.01 -6.70
N THR A 159 -22.71 13.04 -6.58
CA THR A 159 -23.26 13.51 -5.30
C THR A 159 -24.09 12.42 -4.63
N ILE A 160 -24.92 11.71 -5.39
CA ILE A 160 -25.74 10.59 -4.89
C ILE A 160 -24.86 9.42 -4.42
N LYS A 161 -23.82 9.08 -5.18
CA LYS A 161 -22.91 7.96 -4.86
C LYS A 161 -21.90 8.29 -3.78
N CYS A 162 -21.62 9.57 -3.55
CA CYS A 162 -20.69 10.04 -2.54
C CYS A 162 -21.32 10.01 -1.15
N LEU A 163 -21.54 8.78 -0.63
CA LEU A 163 -22.11 8.59 0.70
C LEU A 163 -21.22 9.24 1.77
N PRO A 164 -21.81 9.64 2.93
CA PRO A 164 -21.06 10.33 3.97
C PRO A 164 -19.77 9.64 4.43
N SER A 165 -19.76 8.31 4.46
CA SER A 165 -18.65 7.50 4.96
C SER A 165 -17.66 7.02 3.88
N LEU A 166 -17.86 7.37 2.61
CA LEU A 166 -16.98 6.97 1.51
C LEU A 166 -16.06 8.14 1.11
N SER A 167 -14.91 7.82 0.52
CA SER A 167 -14.09 8.82 -0.16
C SER A 167 -14.73 9.29 -1.46
N PHE A 168 -14.32 10.45 -1.94
CA PHE A 168 -14.68 10.90 -3.29
C PHE A 168 -14.16 9.92 -4.35
N PHE A 169 -12.95 9.39 -4.21
CA PHE A 169 -12.36 8.46 -5.15
C PHE A 169 -13.18 7.17 -5.29
N THR A 170 -13.70 6.65 -4.18
CA THR A 170 -14.64 5.53 -4.21
C THR A 170 -15.91 5.87 -4.99
N ALA A 171 -16.54 7.01 -4.73
CA ALA A 171 -17.73 7.45 -5.46
C ALA A 171 -17.43 7.67 -6.96
N ARG A 172 -16.27 8.26 -7.27
CA ARG A 172 -15.79 8.51 -8.63
C ARG A 172 -15.62 7.21 -9.43
N SER A 173 -15.11 6.16 -8.83
CA SER A 173 -14.90 4.86 -9.51
C SER A 173 -16.20 4.19 -9.97
N MET A 174 -17.36 4.64 -9.48
CA MET A 174 -18.67 4.10 -9.81
C MET A 174 -19.38 4.86 -10.94
N VAL A 175 -18.82 5.97 -11.40
CA VAL A 175 -19.42 6.81 -12.44
C VAL A 175 -18.58 6.73 -13.70
N ASN A 176 -19.24 6.41 -14.82
CA ASN A 176 -18.57 6.31 -16.12
C ASN A 176 -18.36 7.71 -16.72
N MET A 177 -17.26 8.33 -16.33
CA MET A 177 -16.82 9.64 -16.80
C MET A 177 -15.30 9.72 -16.79
N SER A 178 -14.70 10.77 -17.35
CA SER A 178 -13.26 11.03 -17.28
C SER A 178 -12.99 12.35 -16.59
N LEU A 179 -12.08 12.31 -15.62
CA LEU A 179 -11.55 13.46 -14.88
C LEU A 179 -10.02 13.36 -14.86
N PRO A 180 -9.30 13.71 -15.93
CA PRO A 180 -7.91 13.30 -16.17
C PRO A 180 -7.00 13.50 -14.96
N LEU A 181 -6.85 14.72 -14.44
CA LEU A 181 -5.96 14.99 -13.30
C LEU A 181 -6.36 14.26 -12.01
N ILE A 182 -7.66 14.03 -11.81
CA ILE A 182 -8.16 13.27 -10.65
C ILE A 182 -8.00 11.77 -10.87
N ASP A 183 -8.22 11.30 -12.10
CA ASP A 183 -8.07 9.90 -12.48
C ASP A 183 -6.59 9.47 -12.42
N ASP A 184 -5.66 10.36 -12.74
CA ASP A 184 -4.22 10.12 -12.58
C ASP A 184 -3.86 9.84 -11.11
N VAL A 185 -4.43 10.61 -10.16
CA VAL A 185 -4.26 10.36 -8.73
C VAL A 185 -4.87 9.02 -8.33
N TYR A 186 -6.07 8.69 -8.81
CA TYR A 186 -6.72 7.42 -8.51
C TYR A 186 -5.90 6.22 -9.02
N ASN A 187 -5.40 6.29 -10.25
CA ASN A 187 -4.56 5.25 -10.84
C ASN A 187 -3.22 5.11 -10.08
N TRP A 188 -2.60 6.24 -9.71
CA TRP A 188 -1.38 6.23 -8.90
C TRP A 188 -1.58 5.51 -7.56
N ILE A 189 -2.66 5.83 -6.83
CA ILE A 189 -2.98 5.18 -5.56
C ILE A 189 -3.20 3.68 -5.75
N GLN A 190 -3.91 3.29 -6.82
CA GLN A 190 -4.24 1.91 -7.10
C GLN A 190 -3.00 1.07 -7.49
N ASP A 191 -2.15 1.63 -8.35
CA ASP A 191 -1.11 0.86 -9.03
C ASP A 191 0.27 1.03 -8.40
N GLN A 192 0.54 2.19 -7.77
CA GLN A 192 1.89 2.52 -7.27
C GLN A 192 1.97 2.60 -5.74
N VAL A 193 0.87 2.80 -5.02
CA VAL A 193 0.92 2.78 -3.55
C VAL A 193 0.67 1.35 -3.05
N GLY A 194 1.72 0.70 -2.55
CA GLY A 194 1.65 -0.66 -1.99
C GLY A 194 0.89 -0.73 -0.67
N LEU A 195 0.51 -1.93 -0.27
CA LEU A 195 0.07 -2.20 1.11
C LEU A 195 1.29 -2.17 2.04
N THR A 196 1.07 -1.77 3.29
CA THR A 196 2.09 -1.92 4.32
C THR A 196 2.41 -3.39 4.51
N ILE A 197 3.70 -3.72 4.51
CA ILE A 197 4.16 -5.07 4.88
C ILE A 197 4.20 -5.16 6.40
N PRO A 198 3.37 -6.02 7.01
CA PRO A 198 3.36 -6.22 8.45
C PRO A 198 4.53 -7.11 8.90
N PRO A 199 4.82 -7.20 10.20
CA PRO A 199 5.86 -8.08 10.72
C PRO A 199 5.55 -9.58 10.57
N GLU A 200 4.28 -9.96 10.40
CA GLU A 200 3.85 -11.35 10.26
C GLU A 200 4.30 -11.95 8.91
N VAL A 201 4.96 -13.10 8.98
CA VAL A 201 5.60 -13.74 7.83
C VAL A 201 4.60 -14.26 6.79
N ASP A 202 3.49 -14.86 7.23
CA ASP A 202 2.57 -15.59 6.34
C ASP A 202 1.95 -14.70 5.24
N GLN A 203 1.61 -13.46 5.59
CA GLN A 203 0.98 -12.54 4.64
C GLN A 203 1.96 -12.09 3.55
N VAL A 204 3.19 -11.81 3.96
CA VAL A 204 4.26 -11.36 3.05
C VAL A 204 4.63 -12.47 2.08
N TYR A 205 4.76 -13.69 2.59
CA TYR A 205 5.05 -14.87 1.81
C TYR A 205 3.98 -15.18 0.75
N PHE A 206 2.70 -15.11 1.11
CA PHE A 206 1.60 -15.36 0.17
C PHE A 206 1.65 -14.40 -1.04
N ASN A 207 1.89 -13.11 -0.79
CA ASN A 207 2.01 -12.12 -1.87
C ASN A 207 3.23 -12.38 -2.76
N ALA A 208 4.37 -12.76 -2.15
CA ALA A 208 5.59 -13.10 -2.88
C ALA A 208 5.38 -14.29 -3.83
N ASN A 209 4.67 -15.33 -3.38
CA ASN A 209 4.36 -16.49 -4.22
C ASN A 209 3.52 -16.10 -5.43
N LEU A 210 2.55 -15.22 -5.24
CA LEU A 210 1.69 -14.73 -6.32
C LEU A 210 2.51 -13.94 -7.37
N ILE A 211 3.45 -13.11 -6.91
CA ILE A 211 4.34 -12.33 -7.78
C ILE A 211 5.30 -13.27 -8.51
N ALA A 212 5.99 -14.14 -7.79
CA ALA A 212 6.95 -15.10 -8.35
C ALA A 212 6.30 -16.10 -9.34
N ALA A 213 5.04 -16.47 -9.14
CA ALA A 213 4.32 -17.34 -10.06
C ALA A 213 4.04 -16.66 -11.40
N LYS A 214 3.76 -15.36 -11.38
CA LYS A 214 3.37 -14.59 -12.57
C LYS A 214 4.56 -14.06 -13.37
N ASP A 215 5.66 -13.77 -12.70
CA ASP A 215 6.80 -13.09 -13.31
C ASP A 215 8.10 -13.89 -13.16
N PRO A 216 8.61 -14.50 -14.26
CA PRO A 216 9.87 -15.22 -14.26
C PRO A 216 11.07 -14.35 -13.88
N GLU A 217 11.10 -13.06 -14.23
CA GLU A 217 12.20 -12.15 -13.91
C GLU A 217 12.32 -11.97 -12.39
N VAL A 218 11.17 -11.88 -11.69
CA VAL A 218 11.14 -11.83 -10.22
C VAL A 218 11.72 -13.11 -9.62
N ARG A 219 11.38 -14.29 -10.16
CA ARG A 219 11.95 -15.57 -9.66
C ARG A 219 13.46 -15.63 -9.81
N ASP A 220 13.98 -15.21 -10.96
CA ASP A 220 15.42 -15.20 -11.23
C ASP A 220 16.15 -14.22 -10.31
N PHE A 221 15.57 -13.03 -10.11
CA PHE A 221 16.08 -12.05 -9.14
C PHE A 221 16.09 -12.62 -7.72
N LEU A 222 14.95 -13.14 -7.24
CA LEU A 222 14.84 -13.71 -5.91
C LEU A 222 15.79 -14.90 -5.70
N SER A 223 15.95 -15.76 -6.71
CA SER A 223 16.93 -16.87 -6.65
C SER A 223 18.37 -16.34 -6.51
N ALA A 224 18.73 -15.31 -7.27
CA ALA A 224 20.04 -14.68 -7.17
C ALA A 224 20.26 -13.98 -5.83
N PHE A 225 19.24 -13.29 -5.32
CA PHE A 225 19.28 -12.62 -4.02
C PHE A 225 19.42 -13.61 -2.87
N MET A 226 18.60 -14.67 -2.83
CA MET A 226 18.64 -15.68 -1.78
C MET A 226 19.99 -16.42 -1.72
N ARG A 227 20.64 -16.65 -2.86
CA ARG A 227 22.04 -17.17 -2.88
C ARG A 227 23.04 -16.23 -2.19
N ARG A 228 22.88 -14.91 -2.36
CA ARG A 228 23.75 -13.91 -1.72
C ARG A 228 23.54 -13.85 -0.22
N ALA A 229 22.33 -14.13 0.24
CA ALA A 229 21.96 -14.16 1.65
C ALA A 229 22.51 -15.39 2.41
N ASP A 230 23.23 -16.29 1.75
CA ASP A 230 23.92 -17.47 2.31
C ASP A 230 23.00 -18.47 3.03
N PHE A 231 21.78 -18.64 2.54
CA PHE A 231 20.86 -19.66 3.07
C PHE A 231 21.02 -21.04 2.45
N ASN A 232 22.11 -21.29 1.72
CA ASN A 232 22.29 -22.52 0.92
C ASN A 232 21.14 -22.78 -0.07
N ILE A 233 20.40 -21.72 -0.41
CA ILE A 233 19.34 -21.76 -1.41
C ILE A 233 19.98 -21.50 -2.76
N THR A 234 19.80 -22.42 -3.70
CA THR A 234 20.42 -22.35 -5.03
C THR A 234 19.42 -22.06 -6.14
N GLY A 235 18.13 -22.13 -5.83
CA GLY A 235 17.06 -21.83 -6.77
C GLY A 235 15.71 -21.73 -6.08
N ILE A 236 14.73 -21.27 -6.86
CA ILE A 236 13.33 -21.21 -6.46
C ILE A 236 12.50 -21.83 -7.57
N HIS A 237 11.71 -22.82 -7.21
CA HIS A 237 10.74 -23.48 -8.07
C HIS A 237 9.33 -23.14 -7.63
N VAL A 238 8.45 -22.84 -8.60
CA VAL A 238 7.05 -22.53 -8.34
C VAL A 238 6.17 -23.52 -9.08
N GLU A 239 5.36 -24.24 -8.33
CA GLU A 239 4.30 -25.09 -8.87
C GLU A 239 2.96 -24.39 -8.71
N THR A 240 2.16 -24.42 -9.75
CA THR A 240 0.78 -23.89 -9.71
C THR A 240 -0.19 -25.04 -9.80
N GLU A 241 -1.01 -25.20 -8.78
CA GLU A 241 -2.10 -26.17 -8.71
C GLU A 241 -3.43 -25.45 -8.82
N THR A 242 -4.22 -25.77 -9.83
CA THR A 242 -5.58 -25.25 -9.98
C THR A 242 -6.56 -26.13 -9.21
N MET A 243 -7.20 -25.58 -8.20
CA MET A 243 -8.18 -26.27 -7.35
C MET A 243 -9.58 -25.78 -7.66
N GLU A 244 -10.57 -26.67 -7.54
CA GLU A 244 -11.97 -26.25 -7.57
C GLU A 244 -12.33 -25.43 -6.33
N MET A 245 -13.11 -24.38 -6.51
CA MET A 245 -13.57 -23.50 -5.46
C MET A 245 -14.67 -24.18 -4.63
N THR A 246 -14.29 -24.95 -3.62
CA THR A 246 -15.22 -25.59 -2.69
C THR A 246 -15.85 -24.61 -1.71
N ASP A 247 -16.95 -24.99 -1.05
CA ASP A 247 -17.57 -24.16 -0.02
C ASP A 247 -16.63 -23.95 1.20
N GLU A 248 -15.75 -24.90 1.49
CA GLU A 248 -14.74 -24.79 2.53
C GLU A 248 -13.73 -23.70 2.20
N ILE A 249 -13.20 -23.69 0.96
CA ILE A 249 -12.28 -22.67 0.48
C ILE A 249 -12.97 -21.30 0.48
N ARG A 250 -14.24 -21.21 0.04
CA ARG A 250 -15.03 -19.97 0.09
C ARG A 250 -15.16 -19.45 1.52
N ASN A 251 -15.45 -20.31 2.47
CA ASN A 251 -15.57 -19.94 3.88
C ASN A 251 -14.22 -19.48 4.45
N TYR A 252 -13.14 -20.19 4.13
CA TYR A 252 -11.80 -19.80 4.53
C TYR A 252 -11.43 -18.40 3.99
N VAL A 253 -11.60 -18.15 2.68
CA VAL A 253 -11.33 -16.84 2.07
C VAL A 253 -12.19 -15.75 2.72
N ARG A 254 -13.48 -16.03 2.99
CA ARG A 254 -14.39 -15.07 3.63
C ARG A 254 -13.93 -14.67 5.03
N GLN A 255 -13.44 -15.62 5.81
CA GLN A 255 -13.03 -15.42 7.22
C GLN A 255 -11.59 -14.93 7.34
N SER A 256 -10.75 -15.16 6.34
CA SER A 256 -9.33 -14.80 6.38
C SER A 256 -9.15 -13.27 6.48
N ALA A 257 -8.40 -12.82 7.47
CA ALA A 257 -7.98 -11.43 7.60
C ALA A 257 -6.92 -11.04 6.55
N ASN A 258 -6.25 -12.02 5.95
CA ASN A 258 -5.12 -11.84 5.04
C ASN A 258 -5.52 -11.39 3.62
N PHE A 259 -6.81 -11.46 3.29
CA PHE A 259 -7.31 -11.01 1.99
C PHE A 259 -8.02 -9.67 2.12
N PRO A 260 -7.61 -8.64 1.36
CA PRO A 260 -8.42 -7.43 1.20
C PRO A 260 -9.82 -7.76 0.69
N ASP A 261 -10.83 -7.02 1.12
CA ASP A 261 -12.23 -7.31 0.75
C ASP A 261 -12.47 -7.34 -0.77
N ARG A 262 -11.76 -6.50 -1.53
CA ARG A 262 -11.77 -6.52 -3.00
C ARG A 262 -11.25 -7.85 -3.56
N ALA A 263 -10.13 -8.33 -3.04
CA ALA A 263 -9.54 -9.61 -3.43
C ALA A 263 -10.46 -10.78 -3.05
N LYS A 264 -11.05 -10.76 -1.83
CA LYS A 264 -12.06 -11.76 -1.42
C LYS A 264 -13.20 -11.85 -2.43
N ARG A 265 -13.77 -10.71 -2.84
CA ARG A 265 -14.88 -10.70 -3.80
C ARG A 265 -14.46 -11.19 -5.19
N ALA A 266 -13.28 -10.83 -5.65
CA ALA A 266 -12.76 -11.32 -6.94
C ALA A 266 -12.59 -12.84 -6.90
N VAL A 267 -11.95 -13.38 -5.85
CA VAL A 267 -11.75 -14.81 -5.65
C VAL A 267 -13.08 -15.56 -5.49
N MET A 268 -14.05 -15.00 -4.75
CA MET A 268 -15.36 -15.64 -4.53
C MET A 268 -16.21 -15.80 -5.79
N ARG A 269 -15.92 -15.03 -6.86
CA ARG A 269 -16.61 -15.14 -8.16
C ARG A 269 -16.01 -16.20 -9.08
N GLN A 270 -14.83 -16.70 -8.74
CA GLN A 270 -14.13 -17.70 -9.54
C GLN A 270 -14.68 -19.11 -9.27
N GLN A 271 -14.61 -19.98 -10.26
CA GLN A 271 -14.94 -21.40 -10.13
C GLN A 271 -13.73 -22.23 -9.70
N THR A 272 -12.55 -21.73 -9.99
CA THR A 272 -11.28 -22.34 -9.63
C THR A 272 -10.39 -21.31 -8.94
N LEU A 273 -9.45 -21.78 -8.14
CA LEU A 273 -8.42 -21.00 -7.47
C LEU A 273 -7.05 -21.60 -7.78
N ASP A 274 -6.12 -20.78 -8.25
CA ASP A 274 -4.73 -21.19 -8.42
C ASP A 274 -4.00 -21.03 -7.08
N ARG A 275 -3.45 -22.14 -6.59
CA ARG A 275 -2.53 -22.18 -5.47
C ARG A 275 -1.11 -22.24 -6.00
N HIS A 276 -0.28 -21.32 -5.57
CA HIS A 276 1.13 -21.27 -5.94
C HIS A 276 1.97 -21.78 -4.77
N ASN A 277 2.56 -22.97 -4.96
CA ASN A 277 3.45 -23.58 -4.00
C ASN A 277 4.89 -23.24 -4.41
N VAL A 278 5.64 -22.66 -3.49
CA VAL A 278 7.05 -22.30 -3.71
C VAL A 278 7.93 -23.30 -2.98
N TYR A 279 8.92 -23.81 -3.69
CA TYR A 279 9.95 -24.70 -3.19
C TYR A 279 11.30 -24.02 -3.33
N PHE A 280 12.11 -24.14 -2.29
CA PHE A 280 13.49 -23.66 -2.29
C PHE A 280 14.42 -24.82 -2.58
N GLU A 281 15.27 -24.67 -3.59
CA GLU A 281 16.28 -25.64 -3.99
C GLU A 281 17.51 -25.50 -3.11
N HIS A 282 17.96 -26.61 -2.54
CA HIS A 282 19.18 -26.71 -1.74
C HIS A 282 20.17 -27.65 -2.39
N THR A 283 21.39 -27.17 -2.64
CA THR A 283 22.46 -28.01 -3.17
C THR A 283 23.26 -28.64 -2.03
N VAL A 284 23.22 -29.94 -1.94
CA VAL A 284 23.88 -30.71 -0.87
C VAL A 284 24.97 -31.59 -1.47
N LYS A 285 26.16 -31.56 -0.87
CA LYS A 285 27.23 -32.50 -1.15
C LYS A 285 27.16 -33.65 -0.16
N ASN A 286 27.00 -34.88 -0.65
CA ASN A 286 26.95 -36.08 0.12
C ASN A 286 27.89 -37.20 -0.46
N LYS A 287 27.82 -38.37 0.07
CA LYS A 287 28.65 -39.51 -0.39
C LYS A 287 28.34 -39.98 -1.83
N TYR A 288 27.22 -39.55 -2.42
CA TYR A 288 26.81 -39.90 -3.77
C TYR A 288 27.15 -38.80 -4.78
N GLY A 289 27.60 -37.62 -4.31
CA GLY A 289 27.95 -36.49 -5.12
C GLY A 289 27.27 -35.20 -4.69
N THR A 290 27.00 -34.34 -5.67
CA THR A 290 26.22 -33.09 -5.46
C THR A 290 24.81 -33.33 -5.94
N GLU A 291 23.85 -33.16 -5.05
CA GLU A 291 22.41 -33.34 -5.32
C GLU A 291 21.64 -32.09 -4.96
N ILE A 292 20.51 -31.88 -5.65
CA ILE A 292 19.59 -30.78 -5.37
C ILE A 292 18.34 -31.36 -4.73
N TYR A 293 17.93 -30.74 -3.63
CA TYR A 293 16.72 -31.09 -2.89
C TYR A 293 15.81 -29.87 -2.84
N GLU A 294 14.52 -30.07 -3.07
CA GLU A 294 13.49 -29.06 -2.97
C GLU A 294 12.80 -29.15 -1.61
N LEU A 295 12.76 -28.06 -0.88
CA LEU A 295 12.06 -27.94 0.38
C LEU A 295 10.96 -26.89 0.28
N PRO A 296 9.72 -27.22 0.70
CA PRO A 296 8.64 -26.25 0.74
C PRO A 296 8.89 -25.19 1.84
N HIS A 297 8.22 -24.07 1.73
CA HIS A 297 8.42 -22.93 2.63
C HIS A 297 8.14 -23.26 4.11
N GLU A 298 7.22 -24.17 4.39
CA GLU A 298 6.89 -24.61 5.74
C GLU A 298 8.08 -25.25 6.48
N LEU A 299 9.04 -25.75 5.72
CA LEU A 299 10.28 -26.32 6.26
C LEU A 299 11.44 -25.32 6.28
N GLN A 300 11.22 -24.08 5.85
CA GLN A 300 12.20 -23.01 5.94
C GLN A 300 12.08 -22.25 7.28
N SER A 301 13.14 -21.53 7.62
CA SER A 301 13.10 -20.64 8.77
C SER A 301 12.17 -19.43 8.52
N ASN A 302 11.61 -18.86 9.59
CA ASN A 302 10.85 -17.60 9.49
C ASN A 302 11.68 -16.47 8.85
N GLY A 303 12.98 -16.42 9.13
CA GLY A 303 13.88 -15.44 8.52
C GLY A 303 14.01 -15.60 7.01
N THR A 304 14.13 -16.85 6.53
CA THR A 304 14.17 -17.18 5.11
C THR A 304 12.87 -16.74 4.40
N ASN A 305 11.72 -17.12 4.97
CA ASN A 305 10.42 -16.76 4.43
C ASN A 305 10.17 -15.26 4.46
N ARG A 306 10.58 -14.59 5.55
CA ARG A 306 10.49 -13.13 5.69
C ARG A 306 11.31 -12.41 4.63
N LEU A 307 12.58 -12.81 4.48
CA LEU A 307 13.48 -12.22 3.49
C LEU A 307 12.94 -12.38 2.07
N TYR A 308 12.54 -13.60 1.71
CA TYR A 308 11.93 -13.88 0.41
C TYR A 308 10.71 -12.99 0.14
N GLY A 309 9.84 -12.85 1.13
CA GLY A 309 8.62 -12.05 1.01
C GLY A 309 8.88 -10.56 0.87
N VAL A 310 9.79 -10.02 1.69
CA VAL A 310 10.16 -8.59 1.67
C VAL A 310 10.84 -8.25 0.35
N GLU A 311 11.79 -9.07 -0.11
CA GLU A 311 12.50 -8.84 -1.37
C GLU A 311 11.59 -8.89 -2.59
N ALA A 312 10.65 -9.84 -2.63
CA ALA A 312 9.67 -9.89 -3.70
C ALA A 312 8.81 -8.61 -3.75
N ALA A 313 8.43 -8.08 -2.60
CA ALA A 313 7.63 -6.86 -2.53
C ALA A 313 8.43 -5.61 -2.91
N ILE A 314 9.70 -5.52 -2.51
CA ILE A 314 10.60 -4.42 -2.89
C ILE A 314 10.77 -4.42 -4.40
N TYR A 315 11.19 -5.55 -4.99
CA TYR A 315 11.41 -5.65 -6.43
C TYR A 315 10.16 -5.34 -7.26
N ASP A 316 8.99 -5.87 -6.89
CA ASP A 316 7.72 -5.57 -7.55
C ASP A 316 7.34 -4.09 -7.42
N THR A 317 7.67 -3.46 -6.30
CA THR A 317 7.42 -2.04 -6.06
C THR A 317 8.33 -1.17 -6.90
N GLU A 318 9.62 -1.50 -6.99
CA GLU A 318 10.59 -0.81 -7.86
C GLU A 318 10.18 -0.90 -9.33
N LYS A 319 9.79 -2.08 -9.80
CA LYS A 319 9.33 -2.31 -11.17
C LYS A 319 8.13 -1.45 -11.55
N ARG A 320 7.30 -1.07 -10.56
CA ARG A 320 6.12 -0.21 -10.74
C ARG A 320 6.37 1.27 -10.43
N ASN A 321 7.59 1.68 -10.07
CA ASN A 321 7.91 3.00 -9.51
C ASN A 321 6.99 3.35 -8.34
N GLY A 322 6.77 2.39 -7.45
CA GLY A 322 5.77 2.47 -6.40
C GLY A 322 6.33 2.96 -5.07
N PHE A 323 5.43 3.08 -4.10
CA PHE A 323 5.71 3.34 -2.70
C PHE A 323 5.41 2.10 -1.86
N LEU A 324 6.31 1.73 -0.98
CA LEU A 324 6.18 0.59 -0.07
C LEU A 324 6.52 1.00 1.36
N ALA A 325 5.68 0.64 2.30
CA ALA A 325 5.94 0.76 3.73
C ALA A 325 6.18 -0.64 4.33
N ILE A 326 7.21 -0.78 5.17
CA ILE A 326 7.54 -2.04 5.84
C ILE A 326 7.58 -1.77 7.34
N ASP A 327 6.73 -2.45 8.09
CA ASP A 327 6.75 -2.40 9.56
C ASP A 327 7.70 -3.47 10.10
N GLU A 328 8.50 -3.09 11.10
CA GLU A 328 9.48 -3.96 11.76
C GLU A 328 10.32 -4.77 10.74
N ILE A 329 11.04 -4.06 9.87
CA ILE A 329 11.86 -4.68 8.82
C ILE A 329 12.83 -5.74 9.39
N GLU A 330 13.31 -5.53 10.62
CA GLU A 330 14.18 -6.44 11.35
C GLU A 330 13.48 -7.68 11.92
N SER A 331 12.16 -7.75 11.89
CA SER A 331 11.41 -8.87 12.45
C SER A 331 11.86 -10.19 11.80
N SER A 332 12.32 -11.13 12.62
CA SER A 332 12.84 -12.44 12.21
C SER A 332 14.10 -12.42 11.33
N LEU A 333 14.73 -11.25 11.09
CA LEU A 333 15.93 -11.13 10.28
C LEU A 333 17.17 -10.86 11.13
N HIS A 334 18.30 -11.47 10.74
CA HIS A 334 19.60 -11.09 11.29
C HIS A 334 19.98 -9.67 10.81
N PRO A 335 20.66 -8.84 11.63
CA PRO A 335 21.03 -7.49 11.23
C PRO A 335 21.79 -7.38 9.91
N GLU A 336 22.63 -8.35 9.57
CA GLU A 336 23.34 -8.39 8.29
C GLU A 336 22.40 -8.56 7.09
N LEU A 337 21.27 -9.26 7.26
CA LEU A 337 20.25 -9.41 6.22
C LEU A 337 19.45 -8.12 6.02
N VAL A 338 19.14 -7.44 7.11
CA VAL A 338 18.53 -6.10 7.02
C VAL A 338 19.46 -5.14 6.27
N ARG A 339 20.76 -5.19 6.57
CA ARG A 339 21.75 -4.40 5.83
C ARG A 339 21.80 -4.80 4.35
N LEU A 340 21.76 -6.08 4.03
CA LEU A 340 21.74 -6.56 2.63
C LEU A 340 20.54 -6.03 1.85
N ILE A 341 19.37 -5.90 2.50
CA ILE A 341 18.17 -5.27 1.91
C ILE A 341 18.42 -3.78 1.65
N LEU A 342 19.01 -3.07 2.61
CA LEU A 342 19.20 -1.62 2.54
C LEU A 342 20.37 -1.18 1.62
N ASP A 343 21.28 -2.08 1.28
CA ASP A 343 22.44 -1.83 0.41
C ASP A 343 22.12 -2.05 -1.10
N GLN A 344 20.87 -2.32 -1.47
CA GLN A 344 20.41 -2.43 -2.85
C GLN A 344 20.10 -1.07 -3.46
#